data_abb1a99050349e6099afd7ab6e6e12b2
#
_entry.id   abb1a99050349e6099afd7ab6e6e12b2
#
_cell.length_a   1.000
_cell.length_b   1.000
_cell.length_c   1.000
_cell.angle_alpha   90.00
_cell.angle_beta   90.00
_cell.angle_gamma   90.00
#
_symmetry.space_group_name_H-M   'P 1'
#
loop_
_entity.id
_entity.type
_entity.pdbx_description
1 polymer ?
#
loop_
_entity_poly.entity_id
_entity_poly.type
_entity_poly.pdbx_seq_one_letter_code
_entity_poly.pdbx_strand_id
1 'polypeptide(L)'
;MLFTEIYLDRYFRDPDALLAAINEQIDRYNEDKPEADQIAKLDDSAESWSQLNKLAFWMATGSGKTLLMHANILQYQHYLARPDNHEVHRGRKLNRILLLTPNEGLSQQHLREFEAAGIDAEIFNKDGRGLFAGKSVEILEVTKLKEEMGDKTVAIDAFEGNNLVLVDEGHRGTSGGQDGAWLKARNALCEDGFSFEYSATFQQAVSGNAGLTDLYAKSILFNYSYRYFYGDGFGKDYQILNLDDDTQAQHLELYLVACLLTFYQQQRLYREHEAEFRPFNIEKPLWIFVGGSVTQTLANRDASDIVEILKFLARYVSNRNGKR
;
A
#
# COMPACT_ATOMS: atom_id res chain seq x y z
N MET A 1 10.30 -7.13 -11.97
CA MET A 1 10.47 -8.58 -12.14
C MET A 1 11.94 -9.00 -12.16
N LEU A 2 12.79 -8.53 -13.09
CA LEU A 2 14.21 -8.96 -13.16
C LEU A 2 14.98 -8.74 -11.84
N PHE A 3 14.86 -7.58 -11.22
CA PHE A 3 15.53 -7.32 -9.94
C PHE A 3 15.06 -8.23 -8.82
N THR A 4 13.79 -8.60 -8.83
CA THR A 4 13.22 -9.56 -7.86
C THR A 4 13.85 -10.95 -8.07
N GLU A 5 14.00 -11.40 -9.31
CA GLU A 5 14.64 -12.67 -9.63
C GLU A 5 16.09 -12.71 -9.16
N ILE A 6 16.87 -11.66 -9.46
CA ILE A 6 18.26 -11.54 -9.02
C ILE A 6 18.36 -11.58 -7.49
N TYR A 7 17.43 -10.88 -6.80
CA TYR A 7 17.40 -10.87 -5.34
C TYR A 7 17.05 -12.25 -4.79
N LEU A 8 15.96 -12.86 -5.26
CA LEU A 8 15.52 -14.16 -4.79
C LEU A 8 16.51 -15.28 -5.10
N ASP A 9 17.15 -15.25 -6.30
CA ASP A 9 18.21 -16.21 -6.63
C ASP A 9 19.33 -16.17 -5.61
N ARG A 10 19.80 -14.98 -5.24
CA ARG A 10 20.84 -14.82 -4.22
C ARG A 10 20.33 -15.15 -2.82
N TYR A 11 19.16 -14.68 -2.46
CA TYR A 11 18.55 -14.93 -1.14
C TYR A 11 18.46 -16.43 -0.84
N PHE A 12 17.99 -17.21 -1.81
CA PHE A 12 17.85 -18.64 -1.62
C PHE A 12 19.16 -19.43 -1.78
N ARG A 13 20.08 -18.98 -2.63
CA ARG A 13 21.27 -19.76 -2.99
C ARG A 13 22.52 -19.28 -2.28
N ASP A 14 22.70 -17.97 -2.11
CA ASP A 14 23.92 -17.37 -1.57
C ASP A 14 23.57 -16.10 -0.76
N PRO A 15 22.98 -16.26 0.45
CA PRO A 15 22.57 -15.14 1.29
C PRO A 15 23.76 -14.26 1.73
N ASP A 16 24.96 -14.82 1.86
CA ASP A 16 26.18 -14.07 2.20
C ASP A 16 26.56 -13.10 1.08
N ALA A 17 26.53 -13.56 -0.17
CA ALA A 17 26.77 -12.69 -1.32
C ALA A 17 25.69 -11.61 -1.46
N LEU A 18 24.43 -11.90 -1.09
CA LEU A 18 23.37 -10.91 -1.08
C LEU A 18 23.64 -9.84 -0.01
N LEU A 19 23.97 -10.26 1.20
CA LEU A 19 24.32 -9.37 2.32
C LEU A 19 25.49 -8.45 1.98
N ALA A 20 26.55 -9.02 1.41
CA ALA A 20 27.71 -8.25 0.96
C ALA A 20 27.33 -7.21 -0.10
N ALA A 21 26.49 -7.58 -1.08
CA ALA A 21 26.04 -6.67 -2.13
C ALA A 21 25.17 -5.53 -1.59
N ILE A 22 24.30 -5.79 -0.59
CA ILE A 22 23.51 -4.75 0.07
C ILE A 22 24.43 -3.80 0.84
N ASN A 23 25.39 -4.32 1.59
CA ASN A 23 26.34 -3.51 2.35
C ASN A 23 27.20 -2.62 1.43
N GLU A 24 27.59 -3.11 0.26
CA GLU A 24 28.27 -2.30 -0.76
C GLU A 24 27.39 -1.14 -1.27
N GLN A 25 26.10 -1.37 -1.45
CA GLN A 25 25.17 -0.29 -1.84
C GLN A 25 24.97 0.73 -0.69
N ILE A 26 24.94 0.27 0.55
CA ILE A 26 24.88 1.15 1.73
C ILE A 26 26.12 2.02 1.81
N ASP A 27 27.32 1.47 1.57
CA ASP A 27 28.56 2.25 1.53
C ASP A 27 28.49 3.36 0.49
N ARG A 28 28.10 3.03 -0.74
CA ARG A 28 27.92 4.02 -1.82
C ARG A 28 26.90 5.10 -1.47
N TYR A 29 25.81 4.70 -0.81
CA TYR A 29 24.78 5.65 -0.38
C TYR A 29 25.29 6.61 0.69
N ASN A 30 26.17 6.13 1.58
CA ASN A 30 26.68 6.87 2.71
C ASN A 30 27.88 7.79 2.35
N GLU A 31 28.57 7.57 1.21
CA GLU A 31 29.78 8.30 0.82
C GLU A 31 29.68 9.82 0.96
N ASP A 32 28.56 10.40 0.53
CA ASP A 32 28.31 11.86 0.55
C ASP A 32 27.36 12.31 1.64
N LYS A 33 27.07 11.46 2.65
CA LYS A 33 26.08 11.74 3.69
C LYS A 33 26.73 12.12 5.02
N PRO A 34 26.20 13.14 5.74
CA PRO A 34 26.56 13.36 7.14
C PRO A 34 26.28 12.12 7.99
N GLU A 35 27.05 11.89 9.03
CA GLU A 35 26.90 10.72 9.92
C GLU A 35 25.47 10.52 10.44
N ALA A 36 24.76 11.62 10.72
CA ALA A 36 23.36 11.59 11.19
C ALA A 36 22.35 11.08 10.14
N ASP A 37 22.71 11.10 8.86
CA ASP A 37 21.86 10.71 7.73
C ASP A 37 22.33 9.38 7.10
N GLN A 38 23.37 8.76 7.66
CA GLN A 38 23.89 7.48 7.18
C GLN A 38 23.01 6.32 7.62
N ILE A 39 22.95 5.31 6.76
CA ILE A 39 22.24 4.06 7.00
C ILE A 39 23.23 3.06 7.60
N ALA A 40 22.80 2.37 8.66
CA ALA A 40 23.62 1.33 9.27
C ALA A 40 23.78 0.12 8.36
N LYS A 41 24.97 -0.43 8.27
CA LYS A 41 25.20 -1.71 7.57
C LYS A 41 24.53 -2.86 8.29
N LEU A 42 24.23 -3.90 7.53
CA LEU A 42 23.90 -5.22 8.07
C LEU A 42 25.19 -5.87 8.55
N ASP A 43 25.18 -6.45 9.74
CA ASP A 43 26.28 -7.25 10.25
C ASP A 43 26.23 -8.70 9.74
N ASP A 44 27.26 -9.49 9.94
CA ASP A 44 27.34 -10.88 9.47
C ASP A 44 26.65 -11.86 10.46
N SER A 45 25.67 -11.38 11.26
CA SER A 45 24.93 -12.21 12.18
C SER A 45 23.76 -12.93 11.53
N ALA A 46 23.27 -13.99 12.16
CA ALA A 46 22.06 -14.67 11.73
C ALA A 46 20.82 -13.76 11.80
N GLU A 47 20.84 -12.75 12.68
CA GLU A 47 19.78 -11.73 12.75
C GLU A 47 19.75 -10.88 11.49
N SER A 48 20.89 -10.58 10.87
CA SER A 48 20.96 -9.83 9.63
C SER A 48 20.34 -10.60 8.46
N TRP A 49 20.46 -11.90 8.43
CA TRP A 49 19.78 -12.72 7.42
C TRP A 49 18.26 -12.61 7.52
N SER A 50 17.70 -12.49 8.74
CA SER A 50 16.27 -12.25 8.92
C SER A 50 15.81 -10.91 8.34
N GLN A 51 16.70 -9.93 8.19
CA GLN A 51 16.41 -8.65 7.56
C GLN A 51 16.39 -8.73 6.02
N LEU A 52 17.00 -9.77 5.43
CA LEU A 52 16.95 -10.02 3.98
C LEU A 52 15.61 -10.60 3.51
N ASN A 53 14.71 -10.97 4.40
CA ASN A 53 13.43 -11.60 4.08
C ASN A 53 12.32 -10.62 3.69
N LYS A 54 12.68 -9.38 3.32
CA LYS A 54 11.76 -8.31 3.00
C LYS A 54 12.16 -7.55 1.74
N LEU A 55 11.21 -7.38 0.83
CA LEU A 55 11.33 -6.50 -0.33
C LEU A 55 10.17 -5.53 -0.39
N ALA A 56 10.47 -4.27 -0.70
CA ALA A 56 9.49 -3.23 -0.88
C ALA A 56 9.54 -2.66 -2.32
N PHE A 57 8.37 -2.34 -2.85
CA PHE A 57 8.18 -1.76 -4.18
C PHE A 57 7.44 -0.44 -4.06
N TRP A 58 8.16 0.65 -4.25
CA TRP A 58 7.58 1.97 -4.28
C TRP A 58 7.06 2.27 -5.68
N MET A 59 5.76 2.14 -5.87
CA MET A 59 5.13 2.21 -7.19
C MET A 59 3.90 3.10 -7.16
N ALA A 60 3.78 4.01 -8.12
CA ALA A 60 2.63 4.87 -8.27
C ALA A 60 1.31 4.10 -8.40
N THR A 61 0.21 4.71 -8.01
CA THR A 61 -1.12 4.14 -8.27
C THR A 61 -1.35 4.03 -9.79
N GLY A 62 -1.83 2.88 -10.25
CA GLY A 62 -2.03 2.59 -11.68
C GLY A 62 -0.78 2.12 -12.42
N SER A 63 0.39 1.98 -11.76
CA SER A 63 1.64 1.52 -12.39
C SER A 63 1.79 0.00 -12.49
N GLY A 64 0.77 -0.79 -12.13
CA GLY A 64 0.79 -2.25 -12.23
C GLY A 64 1.24 -2.98 -10.96
N LYS A 65 1.08 -2.40 -9.77
CA LYS A 65 1.41 -3.06 -8.48
C LYS A 65 0.82 -4.46 -8.36
N THR A 66 -0.47 -4.63 -8.65
CA THR A 66 -1.16 -5.92 -8.55
C THR A 66 -0.55 -6.95 -9.49
N LEU A 67 -0.25 -6.59 -10.73
CA LEU A 67 0.38 -7.50 -11.67
C LEU A 67 1.78 -7.94 -11.20
N LEU A 68 2.55 -7.00 -10.63
CA LEU A 68 3.85 -7.34 -10.03
C LEU A 68 3.68 -8.27 -8.83
N MET A 69 2.67 -8.04 -8.00
CA MET A 69 2.34 -8.91 -6.85
C MET A 69 2.07 -10.36 -7.30
N HIS A 70 1.26 -10.54 -8.34
CA HIS A 70 1.00 -11.87 -8.91
C HIS A 70 2.29 -12.54 -9.42
N ALA A 71 3.12 -11.79 -10.14
CA ALA A 71 4.40 -12.30 -10.62
C ALA A 71 5.34 -12.67 -9.47
N ASN A 72 5.40 -11.87 -8.41
CA ASN A 72 6.27 -12.11 -7.26
C ASN A 72 5.88 -13.38 -6.48
N ILE A 73 4.59 -13.76 -6.42
CA ILE A 73 4.16 -15.04 -5.86
C ILE A 73 4.80 -16.19 -6.65
N LEU A 74 4.68 -16.17 -7.96
CA LEU A 74 5.21 -17.23 -8.84
C LEU A 74 6.75 -17.28 -8.76
N GLN A 75 7.41 -16.13 -8.74
CA GLN A 75 8.86 -16.05 -8.60
C GLN A 75 9.32 -16.64 -7.26
N TYR A 76 8.68 -16.27 -6.15
CA TYR A 76 9.02 -16.80 -4.85
C TYR A 76 8.86 -18.33 -4.77
N GLN A 77 7.72 -18.86 -5.24
CA GLN A 77 7.47 -20.30 -5.28
C GLN A 77 8.52 -21.04 -6.13
N HIS A 78 8.89 -20.46 -7.28
CA HIS A 78 9.93 -21.02 -8.16
C HIS A 78 11.27 -21.14 -7.45
N TYR A 79 11.75 -20.04 -6.83
CA TYR A 79 13.06 -20.03 -6.17
C TYR A 79 13.08 -20.87 -4.89
N LEU A 80 12.00 -20.88 -4.11
CA LEU A 80 11.88 -21.74 -2.92
C LEU A 80 11.97 -23.23 -3.27
N ALA A 81 11.42 -23.65 -4.39
CA ALA A 81 11.37 -25.05 -4.80
C ALA A 81 12.70 -25.58 -5.39
N ARG A 82 13.70 -24.76 -5.58
CA ARG A 82 14.98 -25.16 -6.23
C ARG A 82 15.79 -26.08 -5.33
N PRO A 83 16.41 -27.13 -5.91
CA PRO A 83 17.18 -28.11 -5.14
C PRO A 83 18.57 -27.60 -4.75
N ASP A 84 19.10 -26.57 -5.43
CA ASP A 84 20.41 -25.96 -5.22
C ASP A 84 20.39 -24.80 -4.20
N ASN A 85 19.33 -24.66 -3.45
CA ASN A 85 19.22 -23.66 -2.39
C ASN A 85 20.23 -23.92 -1.27
N HIS A 86 20.66 -22.83 -0.64
CA HIS A 86 21.51 -22.85 0.56
C HIS A 86 20.84 -23.72 1.67
N GLU A 87 21.66 -24.33 2.52
CA GLU A 87 21.19 -25.25 3.55
C GLU A 87 20.09 -24.67 4.44
N VAL A 88 20.14 -23.37 4.75
CA VAL A 88 19.14 -22.64 5.54
C VAL A 88 17.75 -22.64 4.89
N HIS A 89 17.69 -22.70 3.56
CA HIS A 89 16.46 -22.66 2.77
C HIS A 89 16.07 -24.02 2.18
N ARG A 90 17.03 -24.96 2.14
CA ARG A 90 16.83 -26.27 1.49
C ARG A 90 15.73 -27.08 2.15
N GLY A 91 14.75 -27.50 1.33
CA GLY A 91 13.64 -28.32 1.80
C GLY A 91 12.59 -27.57 2.61
N ARG A 92 12.72 -26.27 2.80
CA ARG A 92 11.66 -25.47 3.39
C ARG A 92 10.40 -25.55 2.53
N LYS A 93 9.27 -25.72 3.18
CA LYS A 93 7.96 -25.73 2.52
C LYS A 93 7.26 -24.42 2.83
N LEU A 94 6.58 -23.89 1.84
CA LEU A 94 5.68 -22.76 2.05
C LEU A 94 4.47 -23.23 2.87
N ASN A 95 4.23 -22.54 3.98
CA ASN A 95 3.07 -22.81 4.81
C ASN A 95 1.82 -22.13 4.27
N ARG A 96 1.86 -20.80 4.10
CA ARG A 96 0.74 -20.01 3.59
C ARG A 96 1.22 -18.90 2.66
N ILE A 97 0.30 -18.42 1.81
CA ILE A 97 0.45 -17.17 1.06
C ILE A 97 -0.62 -16.23 1.59
N LEU A 98 -0.20 -15.17 2.25
CA LEU A 98 -1.08 -14.22 2.91
C LEU A 98 -1.03 -12.87 2.19
N LEU A 99 -2.18 -12.31 1.83
CA LEU A 99 -2.27 -10.94 1.36
C LEU A 99 -2.93 -10.06 2.44
N LEU A 100 -2.17 -9.12 2.99
CA LEU A 100 -2.66 -8.15 3.95
C LEU A 100 -3.22 -6.92 3.22
N THR A 101 -4.46 -6.58 3.55
CA THR A 101 -5.15 -5.42 2.99
C THR A 101 -5.67 -4.49 4.09
N PRO A 102 -5.76 -3.18 3.84
CA PRO A 102 -6.21 -2.22 4.85
C PRO A 102 -7.72 -2.23 5.11
N ASN A 103 -8.53 -2.77 4.19
CA ASN A 103 -9.99 -2.79 4.31
C ASN A 103 -10.65 -3.83 3.40
N GLU A 104 -11.93 -4.12 3.67
CA GLU A 104 -12.72 -5.10 2.95
C GLU A 104 -12.88 -4.78 1.45
N GLY A 105 -13.03 -3.52 1.07
CA GLY A 105 -13.19 -3.11 -0.33
C GLY A 105 -12.00 -3.53 -1.17
N LEU A 106 -10.76 -3.31 -0.67
CA LEU A 106 -9.54 -3.76 -1.34
C LEU A 106 -9.40 -5.28 -1.32
N SER A 107 -9.81 -5.95 -0.22
CA SER A 107 -9.84 -7.41 -0.18
C SER A 107 -10.67 -8.00 -1.32
N GLN A 108 -11.88 -7.48 -1.53
CA GLN A 108 -12.77 -7.92 -2.61
C GLN A 108 -12.24 -7.58 -4.01
N GLN A 109 -11.53 -6.46 -4.15
CA GLN A 109 -10.89 -6.10 -5.40
C GLN A 109 -9.79 -7.10 -5.74
N HIS A 110 -8.87 -7.38 -4.80
CA HIS A 110 -7.79 -8.33 -5.01
C HIS A 110 -8.31 -9.74 -5.31
N LEU A 111 -9.37 -10.18 -4.62
CA LEU A 111 -9.98 -11.48 -4.91
C LEU A 111 -10.37 -11.60 -6.39
N ARG A 112 -11.08 -10.60 -6.92
CA ARG A 112 -11.47 -10.58 -8.35
C ARG A 112 -10.28 -10.52 -9.29
N GLU A 113 -9.22 -9.80 -8.93
CA GLU A 113 -8.00 -9.68 -9.74
C GLU A 113 -7.21 -11.01 -9.75
N PHE A 114 -7.14 -11.73 -8.63
CA PHE A 114 -6.56 -13.08 -8.59
C PHE A 114 -7.36 -14.07 -9.41
N GLU A 115 -8.68 -14.09 -9.26
CA GLU A 115 -9.58 -14.93 -10.06
C GLU A 115 -9.40 -14.67 -11.56
N ALA A 116 -9.35 -13.41 -11.98
CA ALA A 116 -9.13 -13.01 -13.36
C ALA A 116 -7.74 -13.43 -13.89
N ALA A 117 -6.73 -13.52 -13.01
CA ALA A 117 -5.38 -14.00 -13.33
C ALA A 117 -5.24 -15.53 -13.29
N GLY A 118 -6.28 -16.26 -12.89
CA GLY A 118 -6.25 -17.72 -12.71
C GLY A 118 -5.41 -18.16 -11.50
N ILE A 119 -5.27 -17.30 -10.50
CA ILE A 119 -4.59 -17.61 -9.24
C ILE A 119 -5.67 -17.90 -8.19
N ASP A 120 -5.60 -19.08 -7.57
CA ASP A 120 -6.53 -19.44 -6.52
C ASP A 120 -6.37 -18.52 -5.32
N ALA A 121 -7.45 -17.85 -4.92
CA ALA A 121 -7.47 -16.95 -3.78
C ALA A 121 -8.79 -17.04 -3.03
N GLU A 122 -8.75 -16.75 -1.75
CA GLU A 122 -9.95 -16.69 -0.90
C GLU A 122 -9.83 -15.59 0.14
N ILE A 123 -10.96 -15.02 0.56
CA ILE A 123 -10.99 -14.14 1.73
C ILE A 123 -10.93 -15.02 2.98
N PHE A 124 -9.94 -14.75 3.82
CA PHE A 124 -9.76 -15.50 5.04
C PHE A 124 -11.04 -15.51 5.89
N ASN A 125 -11.53 -16.70 6.19
CA ASN A 125 -12.66 -16.92 7.08
C ASN A 125 -12.22 -17.78 8.27
N LYS A 126 -12.45 -17.29 9.48
CA LYS A 126 -12.10 -17.97 10.74
C LYS A 126 -12.72 -19.37 10.86
N ASP A 127 -13.93 -19.54 10.32
CA ASP A 127 -14.70 -20.79 10.37
C ASP A 127 -14.33 -21.74 9.21
N GLY A 128 -13.62 -21.23 8.20
CA GLY A 128 -13.10 -22.00 7.10
C GLY A 128 -11.87 -22.79 7.56
N ARG A 129 -12.01 -24.10 7.74
CA ARG A 129 -10.85 -24.98 7.91
C ARG A 129 -10.03 -24.87 6.65
N GLY A 130 -8.82 -24.31 6.74
CA GLY A 130 -7.90 -24.13 5.65
C GLY A 130 -7.62 -25.43 4.88
N LEU A 131 -8.48 -25.72 3.90
CA LEU A 131 -8.40 -26.90 3.04
C LEU A 131 -7.22 -26.85 2.07
N PHE A 132 -6.57 -25.68 1.93
CA PHE A 132 -5.58 -25.42 0.89
C PHE A 132 -4.28 -24.79 1.41
N ALA A 133 -3.81 -25.16 2.59
CA ALA A 133 -2.56 -24.65 3.13
C ALA A 133 -1.46 -24.58 2.04
N GLY A 134 -1.00 -23.36 1.74
CA GLY A 134 0.07 -23.07 0.80
C GLY A 134 -0.26 -23.16 -0.70
N LYS A 135 -1.53 -23.39 -1.08
CA LYS A 135 -1.94 -23.49 -2.50
C LYS A 135 -2.78 -22.32 -2.98
N SER A 136 -3.52 -21.66 -2.10
CA SER A 136 -4.30 -20.46 -2.41
C SER A 136 -3.75 -19.24 -1.68
N VAL A 137 -4.04 -18.05 -2.21
CA VAL A 137 -3.75 -16.79 -1.54
C VAL A 137 -4.87 -16.50 -0.55
N GLU A 138 -4.55 -16.42 0.73
CA GLU A 138 -5.49 -16.05 1.78
C GLU A 138 -5.46 -14.53 1.97
N ILE A 139 -6.57 -13.86 1.63
CA ILE A 139 -6.68 -12.40 1.72
C ILE A 139 -7.20 -12.03 3.10
N LEU A 140 -6.42 -11.27 3.85
CA LEU A 140 -6.65 -10.97 5.24
C LEU A 140 -6.70 -9.46 5.47
N GLU A 141 -7.81 -8.98 6.01
CA GLU A 141 -7.94 -7.60 6.43
C GLU A 141 -7.17 -7.37 7.75
N VAL A 142 -6.26 -6.42 7.76
CA VAL A 142 -5.36 -6.17 8.88
C VAL A 142 -6.08 -5.81 10.18
N THR A 143 -7.24 -5.17 10.08
CA THR A 143 -8.09 -4.82 11.24
C THR A 143 -8.64 -6.05 11.99
N LYS A 144 -8.61 -7.21 11.35
CA LYS A 144 -9.03 -8.50 11.93
C LYS A 144 -7.89 -9.26 12.62
N LEU A 145 -6.64 -8.79 12.48
CA LEU A 145 -5.48 -9.34 13.20
C LEU A 145 -5.34 -8.71 14.58
N LYS A 146 -5.23 -9.50 15.60
CA LYS A 146 -4.95 -9.06 16.99
C LYS A 146 -4.04 -10.07 17.69
N GLU A 147 -3.41 -9.63 18.77
CA GLU A 147 -2.61 -10.52 19.64
C GLU A 147 -3.48 -11.57 20.33
N GLU A 148 -4.77 -11.29 20.59
CA GLU A 148 -5.69 -12.22 21.24
C GLU A 148 -6.90 -12.58 20.36
N MET A 149 -7.38 -13.81 20.51
CA MET A 149 -8.56 -14.31 19.81
C MET A 149 -9.83 -13.62 20.32
N GLY A 150 -10.61 -13.03 19.40
CA GLY A 150 -11.94 -12.48 19.67
C GLY A 150 -12.97 -13.04 18.69
N ASP A 151 -14.25 -12.71 18.86
CA ASP A 151 -15.33 -13.22 17.98
C ASP A 151 -15.13 -12.90 16.50
N LYS A 152 -14.48 -11.75 16.20
CA LYS A 152 -14.18 -11.28 14.83
C LYS A 152 -12.70 -11.15 14.53
N THR A 153 -11.81 -11.59 15.41
CA THR A 153 -10.35 -11.44 15.28
C THR A 153 -9.66 -12.79 15.31
N VAL A 154 -8.51 -12.86 14.65
CA VAL A 154 -7.66 -14.06 14.57
C VAL A 154 -6.36 -13.76 15.27
N ALA A 155 -5.92 -14.70 16.10
CA ALA A 155 -4.61 -14.63 16.74
C ALA A 155 -3.50 -14.81 15.70
N ILE A 156 -2.45 -14.01 15.82
CA ILE A 156 -1.29 -14.06 14.91
C ILE A 156 -0.62 -15.44 14.98
N ASP A 157 -0.58 -16.04 16.15
CA ASP A 157 0.00 -17.38 16.40
C ASP A 157 -0.65 -18.49 15.54
N ALA A 158 -1.89 -18.26 15.05
CA ALA A 158 -2.55 -19.20 14.14
C ALA A 158 -1.89 -19.28 12.75
N PHE A 159 -0.97 -18.38 12.45
CA PHE A 159 -0.26 -18.29 11.16
C PHE A 159 1.25 -18.56 11.30
N GLU A 160 1.70 -19.23 12.35
CA GLU A 160 3.10 -19.59 12.52
C GLU A 160 3.66 -20.40 11.34
N GLY A 161 4.92 -20.16 11.01
CA GLY A 161 5.69 -20.91 10.00
C GLY A 161 6.19 -20.08 8.83
N ASN A 162 6.73 -20.76 7.82
CA ASN A 162 7.29 -20.16 6.63
C ASN A 162 6.18 -19.63 5.70
N ASN A 163 5.74 -18.40 5.92
CA ASN A 163 4.71 -17.76 5.13
C ASN A 163 5.31 -16.81 4.07
N LEU A 164 4.65 -16.72 2.93
CA LEU A 164 4.84 -15.60 2.00
C LEU A 164 3.78 -14.54 2.31
N VAL A 165 4.20 -13.39 2.75
CA VAL A 165 3.30 -12.28 3.12
C VAL A 165 3.40 -11.17 2.09
N LEU A 166 2.29 -10.85 1.48
CA LEU A 166 2.12 -9.74 0.55
C LEU A 166 1.40 -8.62 1.29
N VAL A 167 1.88 -7.38 1.18
CA VAL A 167 1.31 -6.24 1.89
C VAL A 167 0.95 -5.16 0.89
N ASP A 168 -0.33 -4.95 0.67
CA ASP A 168 -0.79 -3.80 -0.10
C ASP A 168 -0.92 -2.57 0.82
N GLU A 169 -0.52 -1.42 0.31
CA GLU A 169 -0.40 -0.17 1.07
C GLU A 169 0.53 -0.29 2.29
N GLY A 170 1.71 -0.89 2.09
CA GLY A 170 2.73 -1.19 3.11
C GLY A 170 3.21 0.01 3.94
N HIS A 171 2.93 1.25 3.51
CA HIS A 171 3.18 2.46 4.28
C HIS A 171 2.26 2.61 5.49
N ARG A 172 1.10 1.96 5.50
CA ARG A 172 0.20 1.97 6.66
C ARG A 172 0.79 1.14 7.79
N GLY A 173 0.57 1.56 9.00
CA GLY A 173 1.12 0.88 10.17
C GLY A 173 2.52 1.32 10.59
N THR A 174 3.02 2.42 10.03
CA THR A 174 4.34 2.98 10.37
C THR A 174 4.28 4.16 11.33
N SER A 175 3.11 4.74 11.56
CA SER A 175 2.87 5.79 12.57
C SER A 175 2.41 5.19 13.90
N GLY A 176 2.72 5.84 15.03
CA GLY A 176 2.47 5.30 16.38
C GLY A 176 0.99 4.99 16.71
N GLY A 177 0.72 4.16 17.70
CA GLY A 177 -0.62 3.76 18.12
C GLY A 177 -1.08 2.44 17.49
N GLN A 178 -2.27 2.40 16.89
CA GLN A 178 -2.80 1.20 16.21
C GLN A 178 -1.91 0.72 15.05
N ASP A 179 -1.18 1.65 14.45
CA ASP A 179 -0.26 1.38 13.36
C ASP A 179 0.98 0.62 13.80
N GLY A 180 1.47 0.83 15.04
CA GLY A 180 2.56 0.03 15.60
C GLY A 180 2.17 -1.44 15.82
N ALA A 181 0.91 -1.71 16.12
CA ALA A 181 0.39 -3.08 16.24
C ALA A 181 0.37 -3.79 14.87
N TRP A 182 0.04 -3.07 13.79
CA TRP A 182 0.09 -3.64 12.44
C TRP A 182 1.50 -4.04 12.01
N LEU A 183 2.49 -3.18 12.25
CA LEU A 183 3.90 -3.49 11.95
C LEU A 183 4.38 -4.74 12.72
N LYS A 184 4.01 -4.85 14.00
CA LYS A 184 4.31 -6.04 14.82
C LYS A 184 3.65 -7.29 14.26
N ALA A 185 2.33 -7.21 13.94
CA ALA A 185 1.60 -8.32 13.36
C ALA A 185 2.23 -8.81 12.07
N ARG A 186 2.56 -7.89 11.16
CA ARG A 186 3.23 -8.19 9.90
C ARG A 186 4.58 -8.88 10.12
N ASN A 187 5.41 -8.37 11.03
CA ASN A 187 6.72 -8.94 11.31
C ASN A 187 6.59 -10.36 11.89
N ALA A 188 5.64 -10.58 12.81
CA ALA A 188 5.38 -11.91 13.36
C ALA A 188 4.90 -12.91 12.29
N LEU A 189 4.03 -12.49 11.36
CA LEU A 189 3.58 -13.34 10.25
C LEU A 189 4.72 -13.75 9.30
N CYS A 190 5.81 -12.99 9.25
CA CYS A 190 6.96 -13.21 8.36
C CYS A 190 8.20 -13.71 9.10
N GLU A 191 8.13 -14.00 10.39
CA GLU A 191 9.31 -14.30 11.22
C GLU A 191 10.18 -15.40 10.59
N ASP A 192 9.56 -16.50 10.18
CA ASP A 192 10.22 -17.60 9.47
C ASP A 192 10.06 -17.54 7.94
N GLY A 193 9.42 -16.52 7.42
CA GLY A 193 8.99 -16.42 6.03
C GLY A 193 9.62 -15.28 5.26
N PHE A 194 8.89 -14.76 4.29
CA PHE A 194 9.32 -13.67 3.42
C PHE A 194 8.17 -12.69 3.16
N SER A 195 8.48 -11.38 3.00
CA SER A 195 7.47 -10.39 2.68
C SER A 195 7.78 -9.57 1.43
N PHE A 196 6.73 -9.32 0.64
CA PHE A 196 6.70 -8.31 -0.41
C PHE A 196 5.75 -7.19 -0.02
N GLU A 197 6.22 -5.96 -0.02
CA GLU A 197 5.44 -4.79 0.35
C GLU A 197 5.28 -3.83 -0.83
N TYR A 198 4.07 -3.35 -1.05
CA TYR A 198 3.75 -2.46 -2.17
C TYR A 198 3.12 -1.18 -1.64
N SER A 199 3.60 -0.01 -2.09
CA SER A 199 3.00 1.27 -1.73
C SER A 199 3.32 2.35 -2.75
N ALA A 200 2.39 3.31 -2.89
CA ALA A 200 2.61 4.52 -3.64
C ALA A 200 3.28 5.63 -2.80
N THR A 201 3.30 5.53 -1.47
CA THR A 201 3.59 6.63 -0.55
C THR A 201 4.57 6.28 0.57
N PHE A 202 5.56 5.43 0.32
CA PHE A 202 6.57 5.07 1.32
C PHE A 202 7.29 6.29 1.94
N GLN A 203 7.51 7.36 1.16
CA GLN A 203 8.16 8.56 1.69
C GLN A 203 7.41 9.18 2.87
N GLN A 204 6.06 9.16 2.83
CA GLN A 204 5.25 9.67 3.94
C GLN A 204 5.41 8.82 5.20
N ALA A 205 5.59 7.52 5.02
CA ALA A 205 5.77 6.57 6.10
C ALA A 205 7.10 6.72 6.82
N VAL A 206 8.18 6.93 6.08
CA VAL A 206 9.54 7.02 6.63
C VAL A 206 9.89 8.43 7.12
N SER A 207 9.19 9.45 6.63
CA SER A 207 9.46 10.85 6.99
C SER A 207 9.30 11.06 8.51
N GLY A 208 10.39 11.43 9.17
CA GLY A 208 10.41 11.71 10.61
C GLY A 208 10.62 10.49 11.52
N ASN A 209 10.86 9.29 10.96
CA ASN A 209 11.17 8.08 11.74
C ASN A 209 12.46 7.43 11.23
N ALA A 210 13.56 7.63 11.97
CA ALA A 210 14.90 7.13 11.57
C ALA A 210 14.94 5.60 11.45
N GLY A 211 14.27 4.85 12.34
CA GLY A 211 14.25 3.39 12.29
C GLY A 211 13.51 2.84 11.07
N LEU A 212 12.41 3.49 10.66
CA LEU A 212 11.70 3.12 9.44
C LEU A 212 12.47 3.53 8.20
N THR A 213 13.17 4.67 8.24
CA THR A 213 14.07 5.08 7.15
C THR A 213 15.15 4.05 6.94
N ASP A 214 15.80 3.58 8.00
CA ASP A 214 16.84 2.55 7.94
C ASP A 214 16.29 1.22 7.38
N LEU A 215 15.12 0.77 7.88
CA LEU A 215 14.47 -0.46 7.41
C LEU A 215 14.13 -0.42 5.93
N TYR A 216 13.45 0.64 5.48
CA TYR A 216 13.00 0.73 4.09
C TYR A 216 14.12 1.09 3.11
N ALA A 217 15.16 1.79 3.55
CA ALA A 217 16.34 2.03 2.73
C ALA A 217 17.05 0.74 2.32
N LYS A 218 16.99 -0.30 3.16
CA LYS A 218 17.54 -1.64 2.88
C LYS A 218 16.57 -2.56 2.13
N SER A 219 15.27 -2.24 2.14
CA SER A 219 14.22 -3.13 1.63
C SER A 219 13.64 -2.68 0.28
N ILE A 220 13.70 -1.39 -0.07
CA ILE A 220 13.15 -0.89 -1.34
C ILE A 220 14.02 -1.35 -2.50
N LEU A 221 13.54 -2.39 -3.19
CA LEU A 221 14.21 -2.93 -4.38
C LEU A 221 13.96 -2.09 -5.64
N PHE A 222 12.81 -1.45 -5.73
CA PHE A 222 12.37 -0.72 -6.91
C PHE A 222 11.57 0.51 -6.56
N ASN A 223 11.96 1.66 -7.13
CA ASN A 223 11.29 2.93 -6.95
C ASN A 223 10.76 3.42 -8.31
N TYR A 224 9.46 3.26 -8.50
CA TYR A 224 8.69 3.84 -9.59
C TYR A 224 7.57 4.70 -9.01
N SER A 225 7.98 5.64 -8.13
CA SER A 225 7.09 6.62 -7.50
C SER A 225 6.44 7.53 -8.54
N TYR A 226 5.46 8.32 -8.11
CA TYR A 226 4.70 9.21 -8.99
C TYR A 226 5.60 10.13 -9.83
N ARG A 227 6.75 10.55 -9.31
CA ARG A 227 7.73 11.37 -10.04
C ARG A 227 8.18 10.71 -11.35
N TYR A 228 8.55 9.44 -11.29
CA TYR A 228 9.00 8.68 -12.47
C TYR A 228 7.82 8.34 -13.38
N PHE A 229 6.72 7.89 -12.80
CA PHE A 229 5.48 7.58 -13.53
C PHE A 229 4.95 8.79 -14.31
N TYR A 230 5.02 9.98 -13.72
CA TYR A 230 4.67 11.24 -14.37
C TYR A 230 5.68 11.61 -15.46
N GLY A 231 6.98 11.50 -15.18
CA GLY A 231 8.05 11.78 -16.13
C GLY A 231 7.99 10.92 -17.40
N ASP A 232 7.53 9.67 -17.28
CA ASP A 232 7.30 8.74 -18.39
C ASP A 232 5.99 9.01 -19.16
N GLY A 233 5.22 10.04 -18.78
CA GLY A 233 3.99 10.46 -19.45
C GLY A 233 2.72 9.70 -19.04
N PHE A 234 2.75 8.85 -18.02
CA PHE A 234 1.59 8.11 -17.52
C PHE A 234 0.84 8.84 -16.42
N GLY A 235 1.47 9.83 -15.78
CA GLY A 235 0.85 10.64 -14.74
C GLY A 235 -0.16 11.64 -15.28
N LYS A 236 -1.00 12.15 -14.39
CA LYS A 236 -1.96 13.22 -14.67
C LYS A 236 -1.48 14.52 -14.06
N ASP A 237 -1.69 15.63 -14.74
CA ASP A 237 -1.52 16.94 -14.14
C ASP A 237 -2.54 17.15 -13.01
N TYR A 238 -2.13 17.84 -11.99
CA TYR A 238 -2.98 18.25 -10.89
C TYR A 238 -2.64 19.65 -10.43
N GLN A 239 -3.63 20.33 -9.91
CA GLN A 239 -3.46 21.63 -9.27
C GLN A 239 -4.02 21.56 -7.84
N ILE A 240 -3.22 21.99 -6.88
CA ILE A 240 -3.64 22.10 -5.48
C ILE A 240 -4.02 23.56 -5.25
N LEU A 241 -5.27 23.79 -4.87
CA LEU A 241 -5.77 25.09 -4.47
C LEU A 241 -6.09 24.99 -2.97
N ASN A 242 -5.30 25.66 -2.15
CA ASN A 242 -5.54 25.74 -0.71
C ASN A 242 -6.09 27.13 -0.36
N LEU A 243 -6.88 27.18 0.71
CA LEU A 243 -7.20 28.42 1.40
C LEU A 243 -6.08 28.74 2.37
N ASP A 244 -5.66 30.01 2.40
CA ASP A 244 -4.68 30.50 3.39
C ASP A 244 -5.28 30.53 4.80
N ASP A 245 -6.59 30.70 4.91
CA ASP A 245 -7.36 30.72 6.16
C ASP A 245 -8.73 30.08 5.92
N ASP A 246 -8.92 28.88 6.47
CA ASP A 246 -10.16 28.09 6.41
C ASP A 246 -11.08 28.30 7.65
N THR A 247 -10.64 29.10 8.60
CA THR A 247 -11.38 29.34 9.86
C THR A 247 -12.63 30.19 9.69
N GLN A 248 -12.74 30.91 8.57
CA GLN A 248 -13.91 31.75 8.29
C GLN A 248 -14.91 31.04 7.39
N ALA A 249 -16.14 30.86 7.88
CA ALA A 249 -17.21 30.21 7.12
C ALA A 249 -17.50 30.83 5.73
N GLN A 250 -17.24 32.13 5.58
CA GLN A 250 -17.40 32.84 4.30
C GLN A 250 -16.35 32.41 3.27
N HIS A 251 -15.10 32.16 3.70
CA HIS A 251 -14.04 31.68 2.83
C HIS A 251 -14.31 30.27 2.35
N LEU A 252 -14.81 29.40 3.23
CA LEU A 252 -15.20 28.02 2.86
C LEU A 252 -16.32 28.03 1.82
N GLU A 253 -17.39 28.87 2.01
CA GLU A 253 -18.49 28.96 1.05
C GLU A 253 -18.00 29.44 -0.33
N LEU A 254 -17.15 30.48 -0.36
CA LEU A 254 -16.56 30.98 -1.61
C LEU A 254 -15.70 29.92 -2.31
N TYR A 255 -14.90 29.19 -1.54
CA TYR A 255 -14.09 28.08 -2.06
C TYR A 255 -14.95 26.97 -2.66
N LEU A 256 -16.01 26.53 -1.96
CA LEU A 256 -16.93 25.53 -2.47
C LEU A 256 -17.66 26.01 -3.73
N VAL A 257 -18.02 27.30 -3.83
CA VAL A 257 -18.59 27.87 -5.06
C VAL A 257 -17.56 27.85 -6.21
N ALA A 258 -16.32 28.21 -5.95
CA ALA A 258 -15.26 28.14 -6.98
C ALA A 258 -15.04 26.70 -7.47
N CYS A 259 -15.02 25.72 -6.56
CA CYS A 259 -14.96 24.30 -6.92
C CYS A 259 -16.17 23.85 -7.73
N LEU A 260 -17.38 24.28 -7.37
CA LEU A 260 -18.61 23.96 -8.11
C LEU A 260 -18.58 24.53 -9.53
N LEU A 261 -18.12 25.77 -9.69
CA LEU A 261 -18.00 26.42 -11.01
C LEU A 261 -16.96 25.71 -11.88
N THR A 262 -15.81 25.37 -11.32
CA THR A 262 -14.77 24.60 -12.00
C THR A 262 -15.28 23.24 -12.44
N PHE A 263 -15.98 22.52 -11.55
CA PHE A 263 -16.60 21.24 -11.88
C PHE A 263 -17.66 21.38 -12.98
N TYR A 264 -18.51 22.39 -12.89
CA TYR A 264 -19.51 22.69 -13.93
C TYR A 264 -18.85 22.97 -15.29
N GLN A 265 -17.78 23.75 -15.31
CA GLN A 265 -17.00 24.03 -16.52
C GLN A 265 -16.45 22.75 -17.14
N GLN A 266 -15.84 21.87 -16.34
CA GLN A 266 -15.34 20.57 -16.79
C GLN A 266 -16.46 19.65 -17.31
N GLN A 267 -17.61 19.61 -16.64
CA GLN A 267 -18.78 18.85 -17.08
C GLN A 267 -19.31 19.37 -18.44
N ARG A 268 -19.27 20.68 -18.63
CA ARG A 268 -19.69 21.30 -19.88
C ARG A 268 -18.73 20.96 -21.01
N LEU A 269 -17.43 21.11 -20.76
CA LEU A 269 -16.37 20.75 -21.70
C LEU A 269 -16.48 19.29 -22.13
N TYR A 270 -16.67 18.39 -21.17
CA TYR A 270 -16.85 16.97 -21.45
C TYR A 270 -18.03 16.72 -22.38
N ARG A 271 -19.19 17.31 -22.14
CA ARG A 271 -20.38 17.16 -23.00
C ARG A 271 -20.19 17.71 -24.40
N GLU A 272 -19.49 18.83 -24.52
CA GLU A 272 -19.25 19.48 -25.82
C GLU A 272 -18.24 18.67 -26.66
N HIS A 273 -17.32 17.92 -26.03
CA HIS A 273 -16.24 17.19 -26.68
C HIS A 273 -16.22 15.67 -26.40
N GLU A 274 -17.33 15.09 -26.00
CA GLU A 274 -17.42 13.66 -25.62
C GLU A 274 -16.90 12.73 -26.70
N ALA A 275 -17.20 13.03 -27.98
CA ALA A 275 -16.73 12.23 -29.11
C ALA A 275 -15.21 12.24 -29.28
N GLU A 276 -14.55 13.33 -28.87
CA GLU A 276 -13.08 13.48 -28.93
C GLU A 276 -12.41 12.77 -27.75
N PHE A 277 -13.05 12.72 -26.59
CA PHE A 277 -12.54 12.08 -25.37
C PHE A 277 -12.68 10.56 -25.37
N ARG A 278 -13.72 10.03 -26.02
CA ARG A 278 -14.05 8.61 -26.07
C ARG A 278 -12.91 7.68 -26.52
N PRO A 279 -12.13 8.01 -27.58
CA PRO A 279 -11.01 7.18 -28.00
C PRO A 279 -9.90 7.05 -26.97
N PHE A 280 -9.82 7.97 -26.01
CA PHE A 280 -8.82 8.00 -24.93
C PHE A 280 -9.34 7.43 -23.62
N ASN A 281 -10.55 6.83 -23.59
CA ASN A 281 -11.22 6.34 -22.39
C ASN A 281 -11.32 7.39 -21.27
N ILE A 282 -11.47 8.67 -21.66
CA ILE A 282 -11.68 9.75 -20.70
C ILE A 282 -13.15 9.74 -20.31
N GLU A 283 -13.39 9.46 -19.04
CA GLU A 283 -14.73 9.40 -18.46
C GLU A 283 -15.22 10.76 -17.98
N LYS A 284 -16.51 10.83 -17.72
CA LYS A 284 -17.18 12.02 -17.23
C LYS A 284 -16.54 12.50 -15.92
N PRO A 285 -16.24 13.82 -15.79
CA PRO A 285 -15.68 14.39 -14.57
C PRO A 285 -16.50 14.06 -13.33
N LEU A 286 -15.83 13.70 -12.25
CA LEU A 286 -16.40 13.36 -10.95
C LEU A 286 -15.88 14.35 -9.91
N TRP A 287 -16.78 14.88 -9.08
CA TRP A 287 -16.41 15.69 -7.93
C TRP A 287 -16.50 14.83 -6.67
N ILE A 288 -15.37 14.68 -5.98
CA ILE A 288 -15.25 13.86 -4.77
C ILE A 288 -15.01 14.77 -3.56
N PHE A 289 -15.80 14.60 -2.53
CA PHE A 289 -15.60 15.24 -1.24
C PHE A 289 -15.00 14.23 -0.27
N VAL A 290 -13.91 14.62 0.39
CA VAL A 290 -13.26 13.83 1.43
C VAL A 290 -13.31 14.61 2.72
N GLY A 291 -14.10 14.15 3.69
CA GLY A 291 -14.21 14.73 5.01
C GLY A 291 -13.19 14.16 5.99
N GLY A 292 -12.72 14.96 6.93
CA GLY A 292 -11.76 14.55 7.95
C GLY A 292 -12.34 13.63 9.04
N SER A 293 -13.67 13.66 9.29
CA SER A 293 -14.32 12.80 10.28
C SER A 293 -15.70 12.35 9.83
N VAL A 294 -15.96 11.04 9.95
CA VAL A 294 -17.28 10.43 9.71
C VAL A 294 -18.11 10.38 11.01
N THR A 295 -17.46 10.39 12.16
CA THR A 295 -18.08 10.32 13.49
C THR A 295 -17.50 11.40 14.39
N GLN A 296 -18.12 12.57 14.41
CA GLN A 296 -18.05 13.39 15.61
C GLN A 296 -19.12 12.89 16.59
N THR A 297 -18.64 12.55 17.79
CA THR A 297 -19.48 12.14 18.92
C THR A 297 -20.63 13.11 19.12
N LEU A 298 -21.81 12.59 19.46
CA LEU A 298 -23.06 13.30 19.79
C LEU A 298 -22.95 14.44 20.83
N ALA A 299 -21.74 14.75 21.34
CA ALA A 299 -21.50 15.78 22.33
C ALA A 299 -21.18 17.18 21.75
N ASN A 300 -20.68 17.27 20.50
CA ASN A 300 -20.50 18.54 19.82
C ASN A 300 -21.41 18.63 18.61
N ARG A 301 -22.38 19.54 18.66
CA ARG A 301 -23.40 19.79 17.62
C ARG A 301 -22.83 20.49 16.36
N ASP A 302 -21.57 20.51 16.14
CA ASP A 302 -20.97 20.97 14.90
C ASP A 302 -21.19 19.88 13.83
N ALA A 303 -21.87 20.26 12.78
CA ALA A 303 -22.27 19.37 11.71
C ALA A 303 -21.02 18.70 11.10
N SER A 304 -21.08 17.38 10.82
CA SER A 304 -19.98 16.71 10.10
C SER A 304 -19.74 17.40 8.75
N ASP A 305 -18.52 17.33 8.24
CA ASP A 305 -18.14 17.89 6.92
C ASP A 305 -19.13 17.50 5.82
N ILE A 306 -19.65 16.26 5.88
CA ILE A 306 -20.67 15.75 4.94
C ILE A 306 -21.95 16.58 5.02
N VAL A 307 -22.43 16.91 6.23
CA VAL A 307 -23.65 17.70 6.41
C VAL A 307 -23.47 19.13 5.90
N GLU A 308 -22.31 19.73 6.10
CA GLU A 308 -22.01 21.07 5.57
C GLU A 308 -22.02 21.07 4.04
N ILE A 309 -21.40 20.09 3.40
CA ILE A 309 -21.43 19.93 1.94
C ILE A 309 -22.86 19.68 1.42
N LEU A 310 -23.65 18.86 2.10
CA LEU A 310 -25.04 18.63 1.71
C LEU A 310 -25.89 19.90 1.86
N LYS A 311 -25.71 20.69 2.91
CA LYS A 311 -26.37 22.00 3.08
C LYS A 311 -25.96 22.97 1.97
N PHE A 312 -24.66 23.04 1.65
CA PHE A 312 -24.15 23.83 0.54
C PHE A 312 -24.82 23.45 -0.78
N LEU A 313 -24.79 22.16 -1.15
CA LEU A 313 -25.41 21.68 -2.38
C LEU A 313 -26.93 21.93 -2.40
N ALA A 314 -27.63 21.69 -1.29
CA ALA A 314 -29.07 21.96 -1.19
C ALA A 314 -29.40 23.44 -1.43
N ARG A 315 -28.58 24.36 -0.93
CA ARG A 315 -28.74 25.81 -1.11
C ARG A 315 -28.63 26.21 -2.58
N TYR A 316 -27.66 25.64 -3.31
CA TYR A 316 -27.39 26.01 -4.70
C TYR A 316 -28.26 25.25 -5.70
N VAL A 317 -28.54 23.96 -5.46
CA VAL A 317 -29.35 23.13 -6.38
C VAL A 317 -30.85 23.39 -6.22
N SER A 318 -31.30 23.68 -5.01
CA SER A 318 -32.73 23.91 -4.72
C SER A 318 -33.23 25.31 -5.11
N ASN A 319 -32.37 26.21 -5.55
CA ASN A 319 -32.75 27.56 -5.97
C ASN A 319 -33.47 27.52 -7.33
N ARG A 320 -34.71 27.00 -7.35
CA ARG A 320 -35.50 26.74 -8.56
C ARG A 320 -35.94 27.99 -9.32
N ASN A 321 -35.78 29.20 -8.77
CA ASN A 321 -36.41 30.41 -9.32
C ASN A 321 -35.44 31.52 -9.74
N GLY A 322 -34.15 31.34 -9.72
CA GLY A 322 -33.19 32.33 -10.22
C GLY A 322 -33.32 33.73 -9.56
N LYS A 323 -34.00 33.84 -8.43
CA LYS A 323 -34.19 35.07 -7.68
C LYS A 323 -33.27 35.04 -6.46
N ARG A 324 -32.05 35.40 -6.71
CA ARG A 324 -31.18 36.13 -5.77
C ARG A 324 -30.19 36.94 -6.56
#